data_743de74da3035331576292f46d749413
#
_entry.id   743de74da3035331576292f46d749413
#
_cell.length_a   1.000
_cell.length_b   1.000
_cell.length_c   1.000
_cell.angle_alpha   90.00
_cell.angle_beta   90.00
_cell.angle_gamma   90.00
#
_symmetry.space_group_name_H-M   'P 1'
#
loop_
_entity.id
_entity.type
_entity.pdbx_description
1 polymer ?
#
loop_
_entity_poly.entity_id
_entity_poly.type
_entity_poly.pdbx_seq_one_letter_code
_entity_poly.pdbx_strand_id
1 'polypeptide(L)'
;MSGLYDLHTHTTLTDGEMIPIELVRRMSVLGYSIVAITDHADNTNLDFLIESVNRLKTPAELYGVRLLCGVELTHIPPPLIPCTARAAKKNGADIVIVHGESPVEPVASGTNHAACTCSDVDVLAHPGFI
;
A
#
# COMPACT_ATOMS: atom_id res chain seq x y z
N MET A 1 -0.28 9.77 -24.55
CA MET A 1 -0.57 9.99 -23.18
C MET A 1 0.45 9.33 -22.28
N SER A 2 1.23 10.11 -21.58
CA SER A 2 2.19 9.55 -20.65
C SER A 2 1.45 8.98 -19.45
N GLY A 3 1.72 7.74 -19.13
CA GLY A 3 1.19 7.16 -17.93
C GLY A 3 2.24 7.18 -16.84
N LEU A 4 2.41 8.31 -16.15
CA LEU A 4 3.16 8.30 -14.91
C LEU A 4 2.31 7.66 -13.84
N TYR A 5 2.91 6.76 -13.08
CA TYR A 5 2.23 6.11 -11.97
C TYR A 5 3.19 5.89 -10.80
N ASP A 6 2.63 5.90 -9.59
CA ASP A 6 3.35 5.56 -8.37
C ASP A 6 2.48 4.62 -7.55
N LEU A 7 2.98 3.43 -7.29
CA LEU A 7 2.22 2.36 -6.65
C LEU A 7 2.60 2.15 -5.18
N HIS A 8 3.43 3.02 -4.60
CA HIS A 8 3.90 2.85 -3.23
C HIS A 8 4.08 4.22 -2.56
N THR A 9 3.04 4.71 -1.91
CA THR A 9 3.06 6.00 -1.23
C THR A 9 2.45 5.90 0.17
N HIS A 10 2.87 6.82 1.03
CA HIS A 10 2.41 6.91 2.42
C HIS A 10 1.85 8.30 2.69
N THR A 11 0.88 8.35 3.60
CA THR A 11 0.19 9.59 3.99
C THR A 11 0.21 9.76 5.51
N THR A 12 -0.41 10.84 5.98
CA THR A 12 -0.58 11.07 7.43
C THR A 12 -1.51 10.05 8.09
N LEU A 13 -2.11 9.14 7.33
CA LEU A 13 -2.82 8.02 7.95
C LEU A 13 -1.85 7.12 8.73
N THR A 14 -0.58 7.09 8.33
CA THR A 14 0.50 6.45 9.09
C THR A 14 1.70 7.39 9.24
N ASP A 15 2.77 7.22 8.47
CA ASP A 15 4.04 7.92 8.69
C ASP A 15 4.41 8.92 7.59
N GLY A 16 3.53 9.17 6.64
CA GLY A 16 3.74 10.18 5.61
C GLY A 16 3.46 11.60 6.11
N GLU A 17 3.78 12.59 5.30
CA GLU A 17 3.70 13.99 5.67
C GLU A 17 2.46 14.71 5.14
N MET A 18 1.84 14.18 4.10
CA MET A 18 0.68 14.80 3.46
C MET A 18 -0.61 14.08 3.83
N ILE A 19 -1.68 14.82 4.06
CA ILE A 19 -3.00 14.20 4.13
C ILE A 19 -3.32 13.56 2.77
N PRO A 20 -4.13 12.50 2.74
CA PRO A 20 -4.32 11.72 1.50
C PRO A 20 -4.73 12.55 0.28
N ILE A 21 -5.67 13.48 0.42
CA ILE A 21 -6.12 14.26 -0.73
C ILE A 21 -5.04 15.23 -1.23
N GLU A 22 -4.19 15.74 -0.35
CA GLU A 22 -3.06 16.57 -0.75
C GLU A 22 -2.08 15.78 -1.60
N LEU A 23 -1.76 14.55 -1.20
CA LEU A 23 -0.91 13.68 -1.99
C LEU A 23 -1.48 13.49 -3.40
N VAL A 24 -2.75 13.16 -3.51
CA VAL A 24 -3.43 12.99 -4.80
C VAL A 24 -3.34 14.27 -5.64
N ARG A 25 -3.62 15.44 -5.03
CA ARG A 25 -3.58 16.71 -5.75
C ARG A 25 -2.18 17.04 -6.24
N ARG A 26 -1.16 16.86 -5.41
CA ARG A 26 0.22 17.12 -5.82
C ARG A 26 0.66 16.19 -6.95
N MET A 27 0.30 14.92 -6.86
CA MET A 27 0.60 13.95 -7.92
C MET A 27 -0.12 14.30 -9.22
N SER A 28 -1.36 14.78 -9.13
CA SER A 28 -2.11 15.27 -10.29
C SER A 28 -1.39 16.42 -10.99
N VAL A 29 -0.92 17.39 -10.22
CA VAL A 29 -0.18 18.55 -10.77
C VAL A 29 1.13 18.10 -11.45
N LEU A 30 1.77 17.07 -10.91
CA LEU A 30 3.00 16.52 -11.49
C LEU A 30 2.76 15.62 -12.72
N GLY A 31 1.51 15.38 -13.08
CA GLY A 31 1.18 14.59 -14.26
C GLY A 31 0.99 13.11 -14.04
N TYR A 32 0.89 12.67 -12.79
CA TYR A 32 0.59 11.27 -12.49
C TYR A 32 -0.85 10.93 -12.81
N SER A 33 -1.05 9.81 -13.48
CA SER A 33 -2.40 9.34 -13.84
C SER A 33 -2.90 8.21 -12.94
N ILE A 34 -1.99 7.48 -12.30
CA ILE A 34 -2.32 6.40 -11.38
C ILE A 34 -1.47 6.56 -10.11
N VAL A 35 -2.12 6.52 -8.97
CA VAL A 35 -1.45 6.58 -7.67
C VAL A 35 -2.07 5.53 -6.75
N ALA A 36 -1.24 4.76 -6.08
CA ALA A 36 -1.68 3.89 -4.99
C ALA A 36 -1.27 4.50 -3.66
N ILE A 37 -2.21 4.64 -2.75
CA ILE A 37 -1.91 4.95 -1.35
C ILE A 37 -1.80 3.63 -0.61
N THR A 38 -0.63 3.39 -0.02
CA THR A 38 -0.27 2.09 0.55
C THR A 38 0.36 2.26 1.93
N ASP A 39 -0.39 2.89 2.84
CA ASP A 39 0.08 3.13 4.19
C ASP A 39 0.39 1.84 4.96
N HIS A 40 1.23 1.94 5.97
CA HIS A 40 1.62 0.80 6.81
C HIS A 40 0.43 0.20 7.54
N ALA A 41 0.21 -1.09 7.36
CA ALA A 41 -0.93 -1.80 7.90
C ALA A 41 -0.51 -2.97 8.77
N ASP A 42 -1.22 -3.12 9.87
CA ASP A 42 -1.27 -4.34 10.65
C ASP A 42 -2.74 -4.69 10.96
N ASN A 43 -2.96 -5.63 11.88
CA ASN A 43 -4.33 -6.04 12.21
C ASN A 43 -5.16 -4.95 12.89
N THR A 44 -4.51 -3.90 13.44
CA THR A 44 -5.22 -2.84 14.17
C THR A 44 -5.81 -1.77 13.26
N ASN A 45 -5.22 -1.53 12.08
CA ASN A 45 -5.61 -0.44 11.20
C ASN A 45 -6.00 -0.87 9.79
N LEU A 46 -5.92 -2.15 9.46
CA LEU A 46 -6.12 -2.66 8.11
C LEU A 46 -7.45 -2.17 7.50
N ASP A 47 -8.55 -2.42 8.20
CA ASP A 47 -9.88 -2.08 7.69
C ASP A 47 -10.08 -0.57 7.61
N PHE A 48 -9.56 0.16 8.60
CA PHE A 48 -9.62 1.62 8.63
C PHE A 48 -8.91 2.23 7.42
N LEU A 49 -7.71 1.76 7.10
CA LEU A 49 -6.95 2.27 5.95
C LEU A 49 -7.67 2.01 4.63
N ILE A 50 -8.17 0.80 4.44
CA ILE A 50 -8.86 0.42 3.22
C ILE A 50 -10.13 1.25 3.04
N GLU A 51 -10.92 1.38 4.08
CA GLU A 51 -12.14 2.18 4.06
C GLU A 51 -11.84 3.66 3.81
N SER A 52 -10.83 4.20 4.46
CA SER A 52 -10.45 5.61 4.33
C SER A 52 -10.01 5.96 2.92
N VAL A 53 -9.13 5.15 2.33
CA VAL A 53 -8.61 5.41 0.98
C VAL A 53 -9.70 5.24 -0.07
N ASN A 54 -10.56 4.24 0.08
CA ASN A 54 -11.66 4.03 -0.87
C ASN A 54 -12.63 5.23 -0.93
N ARG A 55 -12.76 6.00 0.15
CA ARG A 55 -13.57 7.23 0.16
C ARG A 55 -13.00 8.32 -0.75
N LEU A 56 -11.73 8.24 -1.12
CA LEU A 56 -11.08 9.26 -1.95
C LEU A 56 -11.09 8.95 -3.44
N LYS A 57 -11.61 7.81 -3.86
CA LYS A 57 -11.60 7.44 -5.28
C LYS A 57 -12.33 8.45 -6.16
N THR A 58 -13.51 8.88 -5.76
CA THR A 58 -14.25 9.89 -6.51
C THR A 58 -13.56 11.25 -6.52
N PRO A 59 -13.13 11.82 -5.36
CA PRO A 59 -12.33 13.04 -5.40
C PRO A 59 -11.08 12.95 -6.26
N ALA A 60 -10.39 11.82 -6.24
CA ALA A 60 -9.18 11.62 -7.05
C ALA A 60 -9.51 11.66 -8.56
N GLU A 61 -10.60 11.04 -8.98
CA GLU A 61 -11.04 11.06 -10.37
C GLU A 61 -11.31 12.48 -10.85
N LEU A 62 -11.86 13.33 -10.00
CA LEU A 62 -12.11 14.74 -10.33
C LEU A 62 -10.79 15.52 -10.52
N TYR A 63 -9.69 15.04 -9.99
CA TYR A 63 -8.35 15.56 -10.26
C TYR A 63 -7.63 14.83 -11.39
N GLY A 64 -8.31 13.93 -12.09
CA GLY A 64 -7.72 13.18 -13.20
C GLY A 64 -6.78 12.06 -12.76
N VAL A 65 -6.88 11.59 -11.52
CA VAL A 65 -6.04 10.52 -10.97
C VAL A 65 -6.90 9.30 -10.72
N ARG A 66 -6.45 8.15 -11.23
CA ARG A 66 -6.99 6.86 -10.83
C ARG A 66 -6.31 6.45 -9.53
N LEU A 67 -7.03 6.50 -8.43
CA LEU A 67 -6.53 6.12 -7.12
C LEU A 67 -6.73 4.63 -6.89
N LEU A 68 -5.67 3.94 -6.55
CA LEU A 68 -5.71 2.55 -6.07
C LEU A 68 -5.65 2.56 -4.55
N CYS A 69 -6.55 1.81 -3.94
CA CYS A 69 -6.54 1.57 -2.50
C CYS A 69 -5.57 0.45 -2.20
N GLY A 70 -4.53 0.74 -1.43
CA GLY A 70 -3.56 -0.28 -1.07
C GLY A 70 -3.17 -0.23 0.39
N VAL A 71 -2.39 -1.20 0.79
CA VAL A 71 -1.79 -1.30 2.11
C VAL A 71 -0.40 -1.88 1.97
N GLU A 72 0.50 -1.45 2.84
CA GLU A 72 1.80 -2.09 3.01
C GLU A 72 1.77 -2.86 4.33
N LEU A 73 1.65 -4.19 4.25
CA LEU A 73 1.65 -5.05 5.43
C LEU A 73 3.03 -4.99 6.06
N THR A 74 3.08 -4.50 7.31
CA THR A 74 4.33 -4.20 8.00
C THR A 74 4.38 -4.97 9.32
N HIS A 75 5.45 -5.73 9.52
CA HIS A 75 5.66 -6.56 10.71
C HIS A 75 4.55 -7.59 10.96
N ILE A 76 3.90 -8.07 9.92
CA ILE A 76 2.98 -9.20 10.05
C ILE A 76 3.82 -10.47 10.21
N PRO A 77 3.58 -11.29 11.24
CA PRO A 77 4.29 -12.57 11.35
C PRO A 77 4.14 -13.39 10.08
N PRO A 78 5.23 -13.94 9.53
CA PRO A 78 5.18 -14.64 8.24
C PRO A 78 4.05 -15.66 8.07
N PRO A 79 3.72 -16.49 9.07
CA PRO A 79 2.59 -17.43 8.95
C PRO A 79 1.23 -16.76 8.75
N LEU A 80 1.08 -15.48 9.12
CA LEU A 80 -0.17 -14.75 9.02
C LEU A 80 -0.27 -13.87 7.77
N ILE A 81 0.80 -13.77 6.98
CA ILE A 81 0.78 -12.95 5.76
C ILE A 81 -0.29 -13.41 4.77
N PRO A 82 -0.43 -14.71 4.47
CA PRO A 82 -1.45 -15.14 3.52
C PRO A 82 -2.88 -14.76 3.91
N CYS A 83 -3.26 -15.00 5.17
CA CYS A 83 -4.63 -14.68 5.60
C CYS A 83 -4.85 -13.17 5.70
N THR A 84 -3.84 -12.40 6.10
CA THR A 84 -3.95 -10.94 6.18
C THR A 84 -4.06 -10.31 4.79
N ALA A 85 -3.25 -10.76 3.83
CA ALA A 85 -3.33 -10.31 2.45
C ALA A 85 -4.69 -10.64 1.82
N ARG A 86 -5.20 -11.85 2.06
CA ARG A 86 -6.53 -12.24 1.60
C ARG A 86 -7.61 -11.35 2.18
N ALA A 87 -7.56 -11.07 3.47
CA ALA A 87 -8.50 -10.18 4.13
C ALA A 87 -8.46 -8.77 3.54
N ALA A 88 -7.28 -8.25 3.27
CA ALA A 88 -7.12 -6.94 2.63
C ALA A 88 -7.82 -6.91 1.27
N LYS A 89 -7.57 -7.89 0.42
CA LYS A 89 -8.20 -7.98 -0.90
C LYS A 89 -9.72 -8.11 -0.79
N LYS A 90 -10.19 -8.96 0.10
CA LYS A 90 -11.62 -9.18 0.32
C LYS A 90 -12.32 -7.91 0.80
N ASN A 91 -11.64 -7.09 1.59
CA ASN A 91 -12.20 -5.88 2.17
C ASN A 91 -12.07 -4.65 1.26
N GLY A 92 -11.49 -4.82 0.07
CA GLY A 92 -11.48 -3.78 -0.95
C GLY A 92 -10.14 -3.17 -1.30
N ALA A 93 -9.03 -3.77 -0.88
CA ALA A 93 -7.71 -3.35 -1.33
C ALA A 93 -7.50 -3.76 -2.79
N ASP A 94 -7.07 -2.80 -3.61
CA ASP A 94 -6.70 -3.06 -5.00
C ASP A 94 -5.30 -3.63 -5.12
N ILE A 95 -4.41 -3.24 -4.21
CA ILE A 95 -3.01 -3.65 -4.20
C ILE A 95 -2.55 -3.93 -2.78
N VAL A 96 -1.81 -5.02 -2.60
CA VAL A 96 -1.22 -5.41 -1.32
C VAL A 96 0.28 -5.49 -1.48
N ILE A 97 0.98 -4.67 -0.71
CA ILE A 97 2.44 -4.65 -0.63
C ILE A 97 2.84 -5.26 0.72
N VAL A 98 3.97 -5.95 0.76
CA VAL A 98 4.58 -6.42 1.99
C VAL A 98 5.91 -5.70 2.19
N HIS A 99 6.10 -5.14 3.38
CA HIS A 99 7.38 -4.58 3.81
C HIS A 99 8.38 -5.71 3.96
N GLY A 100 9.40 -5.72 3.11
CA GLY A 100 10.39 -6.80 3.09
C GLY A 100 11.42 -6.71 4.20
N GLU A 101 12.32 -7.69 4.21
CA GLU A 101 13.38 -7.84 5.21
C GLU A 101 14.50 -6.82 4.96
N SER A 102 14.17 -5.55 5.11
CA SER A 102 15.09 -4.43 4.93
C SER A 102 16.10 -4.37 6.09
N PRO A 103 17.33 -3.91 5.85
CA PRO A 103 18.31 -3.76 6.93
C PRO A 103 18.00 -2.62 7.92
N VAL A 104 17.03 -1.75 7.59
CA VAL A 104 16.71 -0.59 8.43
C VAL A 104 15.61 -0.89 9.45
N GLU A 105 14.91 -2.00 9.33
CA GLU A 105 13.85 -2.40 10.25
C GLU A 105 13.95 -3.87 10.61
N PRO A 106 13.55 -4.25 11.85
CA PRO A 106 13.68 -5.64 12.32
C PRO A 106 12.51 -6.51 11.81
N VAL A 107 12.32 -6.58 10.50
CA VAL A 107 11.30 -7.44 9.91
C VAL A 107 11.67 -8.90 10.12
N ALA A 108 10.69 -9.70 10.50
CA ALA A 108 10.91 -11.10 10.83
C ALA A 108 11.44 -11.88 9.63
N SER A 109 12.44 -12.73 9.89
CA SER A 109 12.97 -13.65 8.89
C SER A 109 11.86 -14.58 8.36
N GLY A 110 11.85 -14.80 7.06
CA GLY A 110 10.78 -15.56 6.40
C GLY A 110 9.67 -14.70 5.81
N THR A 111 9.68 -13.39 6.07
CA THR A 111 8.68 -12.46 5.51
C THR A 111 8.78 -12.41 3.98
N ASN A 112 9.98 -12.26 3.42
CA ASN A 112 10.16 -12.23 1.97
C ASN A 112 9.61 -13.48 1.30
N HIS A 113 9.93 -14.64 1.85
CA HIS A 113 9.45 -15.91 1.30
C HIS A 113 7.93 -16.02 1.38
N ALA A 114 7.34 -15.69 2.51
CA ALA A 114 5.88 -15.72 2.69
C ALA A 114 5.17 -14.78 1.70
N ALA A 115 5.73 -13.58 1.48
CA ALA A 115 5.19 -12.64 0.51
C ALA A 115 5.27 -13.19 -0.92
N CYS A 116 6.44 -13.69 -1.31
CA CYS A 116 6.67 -14.17 -2.68
C CYS A 116 5.88 -15.43 -3.04
N THR A 117 5.45 -16.20 -2.07
CA THR A 117 4.66 -17.41 -2.27
C THR A 117 3.16 -17.20 -2.09
N CYS A 118 2.73 -16.00 -1.80
CA CYS A 118 1.31 -15.66 -1.57
C CYS A 118 0.73 -14.96 -2.81
N SER A 119 -0.30 -15.54 -3.41
CA SER A 119 -0.94 -14.98 -4.61
C SER A 119 -1.70 -13.69 -4.35
N ASP A 120 -2.05 -13.39 -3.11
CA ASP A 120 -2.75 -12.15 -2.74
C ASP A 120 -1.80 -11.00 -2.46
N VAL A 121 -0.49 -11.23 -2.47
CA VAL A 121 0.52 -10.18 -2.37
C VAL A 121 0.96 -9.78 -3.77
N ASP A 122 0.87 -8.51 -4.08
CA ASP A 122 1.21 -7.98 -5.40
C ASP A 122 2.66 -7.52 -5.49
N VAL A 123 3.20 -6.97 -4.41
CA VAL A 123 4.54 -6.36 -4.38
C VAL A 123 5.26 -6.72 -3.09
N LEU A 124 6.51 -7.13 -3.21
CA LEU A 124 7.44 -7.18 -2.09
C LEU A 124 8.36 -5.96 -2.18
N ALA A 125 8.24 -5.05 -1.22
CA ALA A 125 9.00 -3.81 -1.21
C ALA A 125 10.31 -3.98 -0.44
N HIS A 126 11.37 -3.29 -0.89
CA HIS A 126 12.69 -3.21 -0.24
C HIS A 126 13.07 -4.50 0.52
N PRO A 127 13.26 -5.60 -0.20
CA PRO A 127 13.47 -6.92 0.41
C PRO A 127 14.83 -7.10 1.08
N GLY A 128 15.69 -6.11 1.02
CA GLY A 128 17.01 -6.18 1.61
C GLY A 128 18.04 -6.87 0.73
N PHE A 129 18.97 -7.54 1.36
CA PHE A 129 20.00 -8.28 0.64
C PHE A 129 19.47 -9.66 0.22
N ILE A 130 19.83 -10.04 -0.97
CA ILE A 130 19.51 -11.36 -1.52
C ILE A 130 20.72 -12.27 -1.36
#